data_15561c10edc3691d2c2e840e74009f78
#
_entry.id   15561c10edc3691d2c2e840e74009f78
#
_cell.length_a   1.000
_cell.length_b   1.000
_cell.length_c   1.000
_cell.angle_alpha   90.00
_cell.angle_beta   90.00
_cell.angle_gamma   90.00
#
_symmetry.space_group_name_H-M   'P 1'
#
loop_
_entity.id
_entity.type
_entity.pdbx_description
1 polymer ?
#
loop_
_entity_poly.entity_id
_entity_poly.type
_entity_poly.pdbx_seq_one_letter_code
_entity_poly.pdbx_strand_id
1 'polypeptide(L)'
;DVYKRQAIATASHISSSPNHQTGMSLPLKFRVDVAMSGRLGMELQPRDITGKEVDFVKQSIDTYKNIRPIIQHGDLFRLSSPYDSKKWASLMYVSPAKDRAVYFVYSLGYHVRNEFYCKSLKGLMPHKKYKVKELNKLNKSSCFADGKIFTGEYLMNVGIPFNISKPYESGVLLLEAVSYTH
;
A
#
# COMPACT_ATOMS: atom_id res chain seq x y z
N ASP A 1 -21.08 -0.06 11.15
CA ASP A 1 -19.66 0.32 11.32
C ASP A 1 -18.69 -0.85 11.58
N VAL A 2 -19.11 -2.07 11.28
CA VAL A 2 -18.27 -3.29 11.38
C VAL A 2 -17.03 -3.19 10.47
N TYR A 3 -17.14 -2.48 9.34
CA TYR A 3 -16.04 -2.31 8.40
C TYR A 3 -14.91 -1.39 8.89
N LYS A 4 -15.17 -0.45 9.79
CA LYS A 4 -14.14 0.47 10.33
C LYS A 4 -13.23 -0.19 11.37
N ARG A 5 -13.71 -1.22 12.06
CA ARG A 5 -12.94 -1.90 13.13
C ARG A 5 -12.01 -3.00 12.67
N GLN A 6 -12.12 -3.45 11.43
CA GLN A 6 -11.36 -4.60 10.93
C GLN A 6 -9.84 -4.37 10.85
N ALA A 7 -9.38 -3.13 10.60
CA ALA A 7 -7.96 -2.82 10.53
C ALA A 7 -7.23 -3.06 11.86
N ILE A 8 -7.86 -2.73 12.99
CA ILE A 8 -7.29 -2.95 14.33
C ILE A 8 -7.21 -4.44 14.67
N ALA A 9 -8.14 -5.24 14.15
CA ALA A 9 -8.25 -6.67 14.45
C ALA A 9 -7.49 -7.58 13.46
N THR A 10 -7.11 -7.05 12.29
CA THR A 10 -6.46 -7.86 11.25
C THR A 10 -4.95 -7.91 11.49
N ALA A 11 -4.47 -9.03 12.03
CA ALA A 11 -3.05 -9.34 12.07
C ALA A 11 -2.59 -9.82 10.68
N SER A 12 -1.46 -9.32 10.22
CA SER A 12 -0.83 -9.73 8.97
C SER A 12 0.65 -9.97 9.21
N HIS A 13 1.13 -11.15 8.83
CA HIS A 13 2.51 -11.56 9.11
C HIS A 13 3.32 -11.70 7.83
N ILE A 14 4.59 -11.30 7.90
CA ILE A 14 5.57 -11.62 6.87
C ILE A 14 6.02 -13.05 7.11
N SER A 15 5.48 -14.00 6.33
CA SER A 15 5.84 -15.42 6.43
C SER A 15 7.10 -15.75 5.63
N SER A 16 7.67 -16.94 5.85
CA SER A 16 8.75 -17.49 5.03
C SER A 16 8.35 -17.69 3.56
N SER A 17 9.33 -17.82 2.68
CA SER A 17 9.11 -18.14 1.26
C SER A 17 10.09 -19.26 0.87
N PRO A 18 9.62 -20.41 0.39
CA PRO A 18 8.19 -20.78 0.18
C PRO A 18 7.36 -20.80 1.46
N ASN A 19 6.07 -20.45 1.34
CA ASN A 19 5.16 -20.53 2.47
C ASN A 19 4.86 -21.99 2.81
N HIS A 20 5.00 -22.38 4.07
CA HIS A 20 4.87 -23.77 4.52
C HIS A 20 3.45 -24.35 4.37
N GLN A 21 2.41 -23.50 4.33
CA GLN A 21 1.02 -23.94 4.18
C GLN A 21 0.59 -24.04 2.72
N THR A 22 1.00 -23.09 1.90
CA THR A 22 0.53 -22.97 0.50
C THR A 22 1.56 -23.44 -0.52
N GLY A 23 2.82 -23.60 -0.14
CA GLY A 23 3.93 -23.89 -1.03
C GLY A 23 4.31 -22.72 -1.98
N MET A 24 3.61 -21.59 -1.89
CA MET A 24 3.83 -20.45 -2.79
C MET A 24 5.11 -19.69 -2.43
N SER A 25 5.88 -19.36 -3.46
CA SER A 25 7.02 -18.44 -3.36
C SER A 25 6.61 -17.06 -3.84
N LEU A 26 6.60 -16.09 -2.93
CA LEU A 26 6.20 -14.71 -3.22
C LEU A 26 7.36 -13.74 -2.96
N PRO A 27 7.51 -12.68 -3.78
CA PRO A 27 8.54 -11.67 -3.57
C PRO A 27 8.46 -11.06 -2.17
N LEU A 28 9.61 -10.80 -1.55
CA LEU A 28 9.68 -10.24 -0.20
C LEU A 28 8.93 -8.92 -0.09
N LYS A 29 9.13 -8.01 -1.07
CA LYS A 29 8.41 -6.73 -1.10
C LYS A 29 6.90 -6.91 -1.06
N PHE A 30 6.35 -7.83 -1.86
CA PHE A 30 4.92 -8.09 -1.90
C PHE A 30 4.41 -8.58 -0.55
N ARG A 31 5.10 -9.54 0.09
CA ARG A 31 4.75 -10.05 1.43
C ARG A 31 4.78 -8.96 2.48
N VAL A 32 5.81 -8.11 2.45
CA VAL A 32 5.95 -6.97 3.36
C VAL A 32 4.82 -5.96 3.18
N ASP A 33 4.53 -5.54 1.94
CA ASP A 33 3.49 -4.56 1.65
C ASP A 33 2.09 -5.07 2.01
N VAL A 34 1.82 -6.38 1.81
CA VAL A 34 0.57 -7.01 2.27
C VAL A 34 0.50 -6.98 3.79
N ALA A 35 1.57 -7.35 4.49
CA ALA A 35 1.59 -7.37 5.95
C ALA A 35 1.44 -5.95 6.55
N MET A 36 1.98 -4.92 5.89
CA MET A 36 1.86 -3.52 6.31
C MET A 36 0.44 -2.97 6.21
N SER A 37 -0.45 -3.59 5.43
CA SER A 37 -1.85 -3.15 5.33
C SER A 37 -2.72 -3.55 6.53
N GLY A 38 -2.17 -4.28 7.49
CA GLY A 38 -2.80 -4.66 8.75
C GLY A 38 -1.89 -4.39 9.94
N ARG A 39 -2.06 -5.18 11.00
CA ARG A 39 -1.13 -5.19 12.15
C ARG A 39 0.10 -6.01 11.76
N LEU A 40 1.17 -5.33 11.40
CA LEU A 40 2.40 -5.97 10.95
C LEU A 40 2.98 -6.89 12.04
N GLY A 41 3.13 -8.15 11.70
CA GLY A 41 3.88 -9.15 12.46
C GLY A 41 4.98 -9.77 11.61
N MET A 42 5.93 -10.44 12.24
CA MET A 42 7.01 -11.16 11.57
C MET A 42 7.04 -12.61 12.04
N GLU A 43 6.93 -13.53 11.09
CA GLU A 43 7.16 -14.97 11.27
C GLU A 43 8.44 -15.43 10.54
N LEU A 44 9.15 -14.48 9.91
CA LEU A 44 10.47 -14.73 9.32
C LEU A 44 11.51 -14.93 10.40
N GLN A 45 12.28 -16.02 10.27
CA GLN A 45 13.48 -16.17 11.07
C GLN A 45 14.61 -15.34 10.42
N PRO A 46 15.49 -14.71 11.22
CA PRO A 46 16.62 -13.93 10.67
C PRO A 46 17.50 -14.70 9.68
N ARG A 47 17.56 -16.04 9.81
CA ARG A 47 18.31 -16.92 8.88
C ARG A 47 17.66 -17.07 7.50
N ASP A 48 16.36 -16.74 7.36
CA ASP A 48 15.60 -16.91 6.11
C ASP A 48 15.73 -15.70 5.18
N ILE A 49 16.42 -14.65 5.62
CA ILE A 49 16.67 -13.43 4.85
C ILE A 49 18.15 -13.07 4.88
N THR A 50 18.68 -12.53 3.79
CA THR A 50 20.11 -12.26 3.64
C THR A 50 20.39 -10.83 3.22
N GLY A 51 21.52 -10.28 3.68
CA GLY A 51 22.13 -9.06 3.17
C GLY A 51 21.12 -7.93 2.90
N LYS A 52 20.91 -7.59 1.63
CA LYS A 52 20.03 -6.51 1.18
C LYS A 52 18.56 -6.69 1.61
N GLU A 53 18.10 -7.91 1.81
CA GLU A 53 16.75 -8.18 2.28
C GLU A 53 16.56 -7.77 3.74
N VAL A 54 17.60 -7.96 4.57
CA VAL A 54 17.58 -7.50 5.97
C VAL A 54 17.42 -5.98 6.03
N ASP A 55 18.18 -5.26 5.21
CA ASP A 55 18.11 -3.79 5.19
C ASP A 55 16.74 -3.31 4.69
N PHE A 56 16.19 -3.96 3.66
CA PHE A 56 14.85 -3.68 3.17
C PHE A 56 13.78 -3.90 4.25
N VAL A 57 13.84 -5.01 4.98
CA VAL A 57 12.89 -5.31 6.06
C VAL A 57 13.01 -4.30 7.20
N LYS A 58 14.22 -3.95 7.62
CA LYS A 58 14.44 -2.92 8.65
C LYS A 58 13.81 -1.58 8.23
N GLN A 59 14.09 -1.12 7.01
CA GLN A 59 13.53 0.11 6.48
C GLN A 59 11.99 0.05 6.38
N SER A 60 11.44 -1.10 6.02
CA SER A 60 9.99 -1.31 5.94
C SER A 60 9.34 -1.26 7.32
N ILE A 61 9.98 -1.79 8.36
CA ILE A 61 9.51 -1.69 9.74
C ILE A 61 9.44 -0.22 10.19
N ASP A 62 10.47 0.56 9.89
CA ASP A 62 10.47 1.99 10.24
C ASP A 62 9.43 2.78 9.45
N THR A 63 9.25 2.44 8.18
CA THR A 63 8.16 2.95 7.35
C THR A 63 6.81 2.63 7.97
N TYR A 64 6.60 1.36 8.39
CA TYR A 64 5.36 0.95 9.04
C TYR A 64 5.09 1.70 10.34
N LYS A 65 6.10 1.90 11.19
CA LYS A 65 5.94 2.68 12.44
C LYS A 65 5.42 4.08 12.17
N ASN A 66 5.85 4.71 11.06
CA ASN A 66 5.38 6.05 10.66
C ASN A 66 3.92 6.04 10.17
N ILE A 67 3.50 5.03 9.42
CA ILE A 67 2.13 4.95 8.87
C ILE A 67 1.15 4.20 9.79
N ARG A 68 1.65 3.47 10.80
CA ARG A 68 0.83 2.67 11.73
C ARG A 68 -0.36 3.42 12.33
N PRO A 69 -0.23 4.67 12.79
CA PRO A 69 -1.39 5.40 13.33
C PRO A 69 -2.53 5.56 12.30
N ILE A 70 -2.19 5.72 11.02
CA ILE A 70 -3.17 5.83 9.94
C ILE A 70 -3.85 4.48 9.70
N ILE A 71 -3.07 3.39 9.69
CA ILE A 71 -3.58 2.02 9.50
C ILE A 71 -4.53 1.62 10.64
N GLN A 72 -4.15 1.94 11.88
CA GLN A 72 -4.89 1.50 13.07
C GLN A 72 -6.12 2.35 13.38
N HIS A 73 -6.08 3.65 13.11
CA HIS A 73 -7.11 4.61 13.53
C HIS A 73 -7.81 5.30 12.36
N GLY A 74 -7.33 5.13 11.15
CA GLY A 74 -7.92 5.74 9.96
C GLY A 74 -9.17 5.01 9.47
N ASP A 75 -9.95 5.70 8.64
CA ASP A 75 -11.07 5.12 7.91
C ASP A 75 -10.55 4.23 6.78
N LEU A 76 -11.00 2.97 6.75
CA LEU A 76 -10.65 2.01 5.70
C LEU A 76 -11.61 2.10 4.51
N PHE A 77 -11.05 2.25 3.33
CA PHE A 77 -11.77 2.16 2.05
C PHE A 77 -11.18 1.01 1.22
N ARG A 78 -12.01 0.01 0.89
CA ARG A 78 -11.67 -1.03 -0.07
C ARG A 78 -12.06 -0.54 -1.45
N LEU A 79 -11.07 -0.38 -2.36
CA LEU A 79 -11.28 0.22 -3.68
C LEU A 79 -11.42 -0.84 -4.77
N SER A 80 -10.70 -1.95 -4.65
CA SER A 80 -10.85 -3.11 -5.53
C SER A 80 -10.78 -4.39 -4.73
N SER A 81 -11.75 -5.27 -4.95
CA SER A 81 -11.78 -6.59 -4.35
C SER A 81 -10.97 -7.59 -5.20
N PRO A 82 -10.16 -8.46 -4.58
CA PRO A 82 -9.47 -9.53 -5.30
C PRO A 82 -10.46 -10.54 -5.93
N TYR A 83 -11.70 -10.56 -5.45
CA TYR A 83 -12.74 -11.46 -5.96
C TYR A 83 -13.42 -10.95 -7.24
N ASP A 84 -13.39 -9.63 -7.51
CA ASP A 84 -14.07 -9.04 -8.66
C ASP A 84 -13.34 -9.35 -9.98
N SER A 85 -12.07 -9.01 -10.06
CA SER A 85 -11.28 -9.17 -11.30
C SER A 85 -10.24 -10.29 -11.24
N LYS A 86 -9.93 -10.79 -10.04
CA LYS A 86 -8.83 -11.72 -9.77
C LYS A 86 -7.45 -11.19 -10.19
N LYS A 87 -7.37 -9.93 -10.66
CA LYS A 87 -6.14 -9.31 -11.14
C LYS A 87 -5.58 -8.27 -10.17
N TRP A 88 -6.48 -7.56 -9.47
CA TRP A 88 -6.11 -6.44 -8.64
C TRP A 88 -6.81 -6.46 -7.30
N ALA A 89 -6.10 -6.06 -6.29
CA ALA A 89 -6.67 -5.67 -5.00
C ALA A 89 -6.12 -4.31 -4.61
N SER A 90 -6.96 -3.47 -4.02
CA SER A 90 -6.49 -2.20 -3.48
C SER A 90 -7.36 -1.72 -2.32
N LEU A 91 -6.71 -1.06 -1.40
CA LEU A 91 -7.36 -0.44 -0.25
C LEU A 91 -6.61 0.80 0.19
N MET A 92 -7.28 1.67 0.91
CA MET A 92 -6.64 2.84 1.50
C MET A 92 -7.16 3.11 2.90
N TYR A 93 -6.32 3.72 3.69
CA TYR A 93 -6.66 4.28 5.00
C TYR A 93 -6.52 5.78 4.96
N VAL A 94 -7.46 6.50 5.55
CA VAL A 94 -7.44 7.96 5.64
C VAL A 94 -7.49 8.35 7.11
N SER A 95 -6.56 9.20 7.55
CA SER A 95 -6.53 9.73 8.91
C SER A 95 -7.84 10.46 9.27
N PRO A 96 -8.27 10.48 10.54
CA PRO A 96 -9.48 11.20 10.94
C PRO A 96 -9.47 12.69 10.55
N ALA A 97 -8.31 13.34 10.59
CA ALA A 97 -8.12 14.73 10.17
C ALA A 97 -8.09 14.92 8.65
N LYS A 98 -8.07 13.82 7.87
CA LYS A 98 -7.97 13.81 6.42
C LYS A 98 -6.76 14.62 5.90
N ASP A 99 -5.69 14.61 6.66
CA ASP A 99 -4.42 15.24 6.35
C ASP A 99 -3.39 14.23 5.82
N ARG A 100 -3.57 12.94 6.17
CA ARG A 100 -2.72 11.84 5.72
C ARG A 100 -3.57 10.67 5.25
N ALA A 101 -3.07 9.96 4.21
CA ALA A 101 -3.66 8.70 3.77
C ALA A 101 -2.59 7.74 3.31
N VAL A 102 -2.86 6.43 3.42
CA VAL A 102 -1.99 5.38 2.87
C VAL A 102 -2.79 4.54 1.89
N TYR A 103 -2.28 4.39 0.68
CA TYR A 103 -2.93 3.66 -0.40
C TYR A 103 -2.08 2.47 -0.82
N PHE A 104 -2.67 1.29 -0.81
CA PHE A 104 -2.07 0.01 -1.18
C PHE A 104 -2.67 -0.52 -2.46
N VAL A 105 -1.82 -0.97 -3.38
CA VAL A 105 -2.21 -1.63 -4.63
C VAL A 105 -1.43 -2.94 -4.77
N TYR A 106 -2.13 -4.00 -5.14
CA TYR A 106 -1.58 -5.34 -5.31
C TYR A 106 -1.97 -5.88 -6.68
N SER A 107 -0.98 -6.33 -7.44
CA SER A 107 -1.16 -7.12 -8.65
C SER A 107 -1.23 -8.60 -8.27
N LEU A 108 -2.31 -9.27 -8.63
CA LEU A 108 -2.57 -10.68 -8.31
C LEU A 108 -2.49 -11.59 -9.52
N GLY A 109 -2.45 -11.04 -10.73
CA GLY A 109 -2.44 -11.80 -11.97
C GLY A 109 -1.61 -11.15 -13.06
N TYR A 110 -1.53 -11.81 -14.20
CA TYR A 110 -0.90 -11.26 -15.39
C TYR A 110 -1.79 -10.19 -16.03
N HIS A 111 -1.15 -9.13 -16.52
CA HIS A 111 -1.80 -8.01 -17.19
C HIS A 111 -1.43 -7.98 -18.68
N VAL A 112 -2.37 -7.54 -19.50
CA VAL A 112 -2.10 -7.29 -20.91
C VAL A 112 -1.15 -6.09 -21.02
N ARG A 113 -0.29 -6.11 -22.03
CA ARG A 113 0.66 -5.02 -22.27
C ARG A 113 -0.06 -3.67 -22.32
N ASN A 114 0.41 -2.70 -21.55
CA ASN A 114 -0.17 -1.36 -21.37
C ASN A 114 -1.47 -1.29 -20.53
N GLU A 115 -1.82 -2.32 -19.78
CA GLU A 115 -2.90 -2.22 -18.80
C GLU A 115 -2.35 -1.52 -17.54
N PHE A 116 -2.80 -0.28 -17.29
CA PHE A 116 -2.47 0.46 -16.07
C PHE A 116 -3.59 0.30 -15.05
N TYR A 117 -3.22 -0.02 -13.82
CA TYR A 117 -4.18 0.05 -12.74
C TYR A 117 -4.39 1.49 -12.31
N CYS A 118 -5.63 1.97 -12.39
CA CYS A 118 -6.03 3.28 -11.89
C CYS A 118 -7.39 3.17 -11.21
N LYS A 119 -7.48 3.67 -10.01
CA LYS A 119 -8.75 3.74 -9.25
C LYS A 119 -8.87 5.09 -8.56
N SER A 120 -10.07 5.63 -8.60
CA SER A 120 -10.45 6.82 -7.83
C SER A 120 -10.29 6.56 -6.35
N LEU A 121 -9.62 7.48 -5.64
CA LEU A 121 -9.43 7.41 -4.21
C LEU A 121 -10.70 7.84 -3.47
N LYS A 122 -10.76 7.62 -2.16
CA LYS A 122 -11.93 7.96 -1.34
C LYS A 122 -11.52 8.62 -0.03
N GLY A 123 -12.43 9.40 0.54
CA GLY A 123 -12.30 9.94 1.90
C GLY A 123 -11.38 11.15 2.05
N LEU A 124 -10.78 11.66 0.97
CA LEU A 124 -9.93 12.84 0.99
C LEU A 124 -10.79 14.13 1.04
N MET A 125 -10.14 15.26 1.33
CA MET A 125 -10.77 16.59 1.25
C MET A 125 -10.58 17.15 -0.16
N PRO A 126 -11.63 17.47 -0.93
CA PRO A 126 -11.51 17.86 -2.35
C PRO A 126 -10.56 19.04 -2.57
N HIS A 127 -10.64 20.06 -1.72
CA HIS A 127 -9.89 21.31 -1.85
C HIS A 127 -8.47 21.25 -1.26
N LYS A 128 -8.12 20.22 -0.47
CA LYS A 128 -6.75 20.05 0.01
C LYS A 128 -5.85 19.53 -1.10
N LYS A 129 -4.59 19.96 -1.06
CA LYS A 129 -3.53 19.41 -1.93
C LYS A 129 -2.74 18.38 -1.14
N TYR A 130 -2.44 17.25 -1.78
CA TYR A 130 -1.71 16.14 -1.20
C TYR A 130 -0.44 15.88 -1.99
N LYS A 131 0.69 15.86 -1.29
CA LYS A 131 1.96 15.36 -1.84
C LYS A 131 1.94 13.84 -1.77
N VAL A 132 2.24 13.20 -2.88
CA VAL A 132 2.31 11.74 -2.99
C VAL A 132 3.74 11.30 -2.83
N LYS A 133 3.97 10.26 -2.01
CA LYS A 133 5.27 9.63 -1.80
C LYS A 133 5.10 8.12 -1.90
N GLU A 134 5.85 7.48 -2.80
CA GLU A 134 5.88 6.02 -2.84
C GLU A 134 6.81 5.48 -1.77
N LEU A 135 6.29 4.52 -0.99
CA LEU A 135 6.99 3.85 0.10
C LEU A 135 7.54 2.49 -0.37
N ASN A 136 8.51 1.95 0.36
CA ASN A 136 9.09 0.62 0.11
C ASN A 136 9.55 0.38 -1.34
N LYS A 137 10.08 1.40 -2.00
CA LYS A 137 10.65 1.24 -3.34
C LYS A 137 11.89 0.35 -3.28
N LEU A 138 11.99 -0.61 -4.21
CA LEU A 138 13.23 -1.40 -4.39
C LEU A 138 14.22 -0.64 -5.28
N ASN A 139 13.85 -0.35 -6.54
CA ASN A 139 14.73 0.29 -7.52
C ASN A 139 14.08 1.48 -8.22
N LYS A 140 13.01 1.24 -8.97
CA LYS A 140 12.24 2.28 -9.66
C LYS A 140 10.90 2.49 -8.98
N SER A 141 10.39 3.72 -9.06
CA SER A 141 9.01 4.01 -8.71
C SER A 141 8.05 3.24 -9.63
N SER A 142 7.06 2.57 -9.04
CA SER A 142 5.96 1.94 -9.77
C SER A 142 4.83 2.93 -10.07
N CYS A 143 4.96 4.17 -9.61
CA CYS A 143 3.92 5.17 -9.66
C CYS A 143 4.42 6.49 -10.27
N PHE A 144 3.70 6.99 -11.28
CA PHE A 144 3.99 8.28 -11.91
C PHE A 144 3.74 9.49 -11.00
N ALA A 145 3.01 9.30 -9.92
CA ALA A 145 2.65 10.36 -8.98
C ALA A 145 3.69 10.60 -7.90
N ASP A 146 4.71 9.74 -7.79
CA ASP A 146 5.75 9.87 -6.76
C ASP A 146 6.42 11.24 -6.79
N GLY A 147 6.43 11.93 -5.66
CA GLY A 147 6.97 13.28 -5.49
C GLY A 147 6.05 14.42 -5.94
N LYS A 148 4.93 14.14 -6.62
CA LYS A 148 4.00 15.13 -7.17
C LYS A 148 2.92 15.52 -6.17
N ILE A 149 2.25 16.65 -6.46
CA ILE A 149 1.16 17.21 -5.66
C ILE A 149 -0.12 17.22 -6.50
N PHE A 150 -1.22 16.75 -5.94
CA PHE A 150 -2.54 16.73 -6.56
C PHE A 150 -3.60 17.26 -5.59
N THR A 151 -4.69 17.80 -6.12
CA THR A 151 -5.87 18.12 -5.29
C THR A 151 -6.57 16.83 -4.88
N GLY A 152 -7.24 16.84 -3.71
CA GLY A 152 -8.07 15.71 -3.30
C GLY A 152 -9.19 15.43 -4.30
N GLU A 153 -9.75 16.48 -4.91
CA GLU A 153 -10.75 16.33 -5.98
C GLU A 153 -10.22 15.53 -7.17
N TYR A 154 -9.02 15.88 -7.68
CA TYR A 154 -8.38 15.13 -8.75
C TYR A 154 -8.17 13.65 -8.36
N LEU A 155 -7.63 13.42 -7.16
CA LEU A 155 -7.36 12.07 -6.67
C LEU A 155 -8.65 11.23 -6.51
N MET A 156 -9.75 11.86 -6.11
CA MET A 156 -11.04 11.17 -5.94
C MET A 156 -11.81 10.95 -7.25
N ASN A 157 -11.60 11.79 -8.26
CA ASN A 157 -12.29 11.65 -9.55
C ASN A 157 -11.49 10.84 -10.56
N VAL A 158 -10.16 11.04 -10.61
CA VAL A 158 -9.27 10.41 -11.60
C VAL A 158 -8.50 9.24 -10.99
N GLY A 159 -7.93 9.41 -9.81
CA GLY A 159 -7.07 8.41 -9.16
C GLY A 159 -5.60 8.55 -9.54
N ILE A 160 -4.84 7.50 -9.25
CA ILE A 160 -3.39 7.44 -9.50
C ILE A 160 -3.09 6.18 -10.32
N PRO A 161 -2.51 6.32 -11.52
CA PRO A 161 -2.10 5.17 -12.31
C PRO A 161 -0.82 4.53 -11.78
N PHE A 162 -0.82 3.20 -11.71
CA PHE A 162 0.34 2.37 -11.40
C PHE A 162 0.83 1.65 -12.64
N ASN A 163 2.15 1.63 -12.81
CA ASN A 163 2.82 0.85 -13.84
C ASN A 163 3.35 -0.46 -13.21
N ILE A 164 2.43 -1.33 -12.86
CA ILE A 164 2.68 -2.67 -12.34
C ILE A 164 2.21 -3.66 -13.39
N SER A 165 3.08 -4.56 -13.84
CA SER A 165 2.79 -5.44 -14.98
C SER A 165 2.87 -6.93 -14.67
N LYS A 166 3.51 -7.29 -13.56
CA LYS A 166 3.74 -8.69 -13.17
C LYS A 166 2.86 -9.09 -12.00
N PRO A 167 2.50 -10.37 -11.89
CA PRO A 167 1.87 -10.89 -10.68
C PRO A 167 2.76 -10.68 -9.47
N TYR A 168 2.13 -10.45 -8.33
CA TYR A 168 2.80 -10.29 -7.04
C TYR A 168 3.77 -9.10 -6.98
N GLU A 169 3.48 -8.06 -7.76
CA GLU A 169 4.02 -6.71 -7.55
C GLU A 169 3.04 -5.87 -6.72
N SER A 170 3.57 -4.89 -6.00
CA SER A 170 2.79 -4.02 -5.13
C SER A 170 3.32 -2.60 -5.12
N GLY A 171 2.43 -1.65 -4.86
CA GLY A 171 2.75 -0.25 -4.61
C GLY A 171 2.10 0.24 -3.33
N VAL A 172 2.82 1.03 -2.57
CA VAL A 172 2.32 1.69 -1.35
C VAL A 172 2.59 3.17 -1.45
N LEU A 173 1.54 3.99 -1.36
CA LEU A 173 1.66 5.45 -1.42
C LEU A 173 1.24 6.07 -0.09
N LEU A 174 2.05 6.99 0.39
CA LEU A 174 1.68 7.93 1.43
C LEU A 174 1.24 9.24 0.77
N LEU A 175 0.09 9.73 1.14
CA LEU A 175 -0.44 11.04 0.76
C LEU A 175 -0.42 11.94 1.99
N GLU A 176 0.19 13.10 1.89
CA GLU A 176 0.28 14.08 2.97
C GLU A 176 -0.23 15.43 2.50
N ALA A 177 -1.19 16.00 3.22
CA ALA A 177 -1.70 17.33 2.91
C ALA A 177 -0.57 18.35 3.05
N VAL A 178 -0.43 19.20 2.02
CA VAL A 178 0.54 20.28 2.04
C VAL A 178 -0.13 21.56 2.54
N SER A 179 0.43 22.13 3.60
CA SER A 179 0.04 23.47 4.05
C SER A 179 0.82 24.49 3.22
N TYR A 180 0.14 25.40 2.55
CA TYR A 180 0.77 26.60 2.05
C TYR A 180 0.89 27.56 3.23
N THR A 181 2.06 27.65 3.83
CA THR A 181 2.41 28.89 4.55
C THR A 181 2.60 29.97 3.51
N HIS A 182 1.70 30.94 3.49
CA HIS A 182 1.84 32.21 2.76
C HIS A 182 2.97 33.02 3.37
#